data_7ecffd09c69ccb1576e7a19c68997ffd
#
_entry.id   7ecffd09c69ccb1576e7a19c68997ffd
#
_cell.length_a   1.000
_cell.length_b   1.000
_cell.length_c   1.000
_cell.angle_alpha   90.00
_cell.angle_beta   90.00
_cell.angle_gamma   90.00
#
_symmetry.space_group_name_H-M   'P 1'
#
loop_
_entity.id
_entity.type
_entity.pdbx_description
1 polymer ?
#
loop_
_entity_poly.entity_id
_entity_poly.type
_entity_poly.pdbx_seq_one_letter_code
_entity_poly.pdbx_strand_id
1 'polypeptide(L)'
;MKNADIAIVGGSLTGCATALAAAQAGFRVIVVDQLAAQKQVEQGFDGRSYAMALTSVRLLKALGLWVDLAETAQPILKIKVADGSPSTGPSPLFMQFDHAEIEEGPMGHMVEDRFLRPLLQNTIARYETIEYIAGSALIEQSISGNEINLTLSDGCQISTSLLIGADGRKSPSAGRAGIKRIGWEYGQTALVC
;
A
#
# COMPACT_ATOMS: atom_id res chain seq x y z
N MET A 1 -24.62 6.91 11.77
CA MET A 1 -23.60 7.54 10.92
C MET A 1 -22.31 7.60 11.71
N LYS A 2 -21.19 7.15 11.17
CA LYS A 2 -19.85 7.22 11.80
C LYS A 2 -19.16 8.50 11.35
N ASN A 3 -18.28 9.05 12.22
CA ASN A 3 -17.54 10.28 11.93
C ASN A 3 -16.05 10.06 12.13
N ALA A 4 -15.25 10.50 11.16
CA ALA A 4 -13.80 10.51 11.21
C ALA A 4 -13.24 11.78 10.59
N ASP A 5 -11.99 12.10 10.90
CA ASP A 5 -11.30 13.21 10.25
C ASP A 5 -10.88 12.78 8.83
N ILE A 6 -10.46 11.52 8.69
CA ILE A 6 -10.01 10.92 7.44
C ILE A 6 -10.67 9.57 7.22
N ALA A 7 -11.24 9.34 6.04
CA ALA A 7 -11.65 8.03 5.58
C ALA A 7 -10.69 7.53 4.49
N ILE A 8 -10.29 6.25 4.56
CA ILE A 8 -9.39 5.61 3.61
C ILE A 8 -10.10 4.41 3.00
N VAL A 9 -10.21 4.37 1.68
CA VAL A 9 -10.79 3.25 0.94
C VAL A 9 -9.68 2.38 0.36
N GLY A 10 -9.63 1.14 0.81
CA GLY A 10 -8.59 0.17 0.54
C GLY A 10 -7.67 -0.03 1.73
N GLY A 11 -7.77 -1.17 2.40
CA GLY A 11 -7.04 -1.55 3.60
C GLY A 11 -5.82 -2.46 3.32
N SER A 12 -5.21 -2.35 2.14
CA SER A 12 -3.95 -3.01 1.81
C SER A 12 -2.75 -2.20 2.31
N LEU A 13 -1.53 -2.51 1.86
CA LEU A 13 -0.30 -1.94 2.38
C LEU A 13 -0.31 -0.40 2.42
N THR A 14 -0.70 0.23 1.31
CA THR A 14 -0.74 1.70 1.18
C THR A 14 -1.77 2.31 2.13
N GLY A 15 -3.00 1.76 2.15
CA GLY A 15 -4.05 2.28 3.03
C GLY A 15 -3.71 2.12 4.50
N CYS A 16 -3.17 0.95 4.89
CA CYS A 16 -2.73 0.70 6.24
C CYS A 16 -1.60 1.64 6.69
N ALA A 17 -0.56 1.82 5.87
CA ALA A 17 0.54 2.72 6.18
C ALA A 17 0.06 4.19 6.29
N THR A 18 -0.86 4.61 5.40
CA THR A 18 -1.46 5.94 5.45
C THR A 18 -2.31 6.13 6.72
N ALA A 19 -3.09 5.11 7.10
CA ALA A 19 -3.89 5.15 8.32
C ALA A 19 -3.03 5.31 9.58
N LEU A 20 -1.93 4.56 9.66
CA LEU A 20 -0.97 4.67 10.76
C LEU A 20 -0.33 6.05 10.83
N ALA A 21 0.11 6.59 9.68
CA ALA A 21 0.69 7.93 9.62
C ALA A 21 -0.31 9.01 10.09
N ALA A 22 -1.55 8.92 9.64
CA ALA A 22 -2.60 9.85 10.04
C ALA A 22 -2.96 9.75 11.54
N ALA A 23 -3.05 8.52 12.06
CA ALA A 23 -3.34 8.29 13.48
C ALA A 23 -2.19 8.78 14.38
N GLN A 24 -0.93 8.59 13.99
CA GLN A 24 0.21 9.12 14.72
C GLN A 24 0.27 10.66 14.70
N ALA A 25 -0.32 11.28 13.68
CA ALA A 25 -0.52 12.73 13.62
C ALA A 25 -1.75 13.22 14.41
N GLY A 26 -2.46 12.33 15.10
CA GLY A 26 -3.58 12.65 15.98
C GLY A 26 -4.96 12.65 15.31
N PHE A 27 -5.09 12.21 14.06
CA PHE A 27 -6.36 12.12 13.35
C PHE A 27 -7.13 10.85 13.71
N ARG A 28 -8.46 10.95 13.72
CA ARG A 28 -9.35 9.78 13.76
C ARG A 28 -9.55 9.29 12.34
N VAL A 29 -9.30 8.00 12.13
CA VAL A 29 -9.28 7.38 10.81
C VAL A 29 -10.29 6.25 10.71
N ILE A 30 -11.05 6.18 9.62
CA ILE A 30 -11.81 4.99 9.25
C ILE A 30 -11.19 4.41 7.98
N VAL A 31 -10.76 3.14 8.06
CA VAL A 31 -10.31 2.37 6.90
C VAL A 31 -11.42 1.45 6.45
N VAL A 32 -11.77 1.46 5.19
CA VAL A 32 -12.79 0.59 4.59
C VAL A 32 -12.13 -0.35 3.58
N ASP A 33 -12.34 -1.64 3.70
CA ASP A 33 -11.89 -2.62 2.71
C ASP A 33 -13.00 -3.62 2.36
N GLN A 34 -13.14 -3.88 1.05
CA GLN A 34 -14.14 -4.84 0.55
C GLN A 34 -13.80 -6.30 0.87
N LEU A 35 -12.53 -6.60 1.15
CA LEU A 35 -12.10 -7.95 1.52
C LEU A 35 -12.36 -8.18 3.01
N ALA A 36 -12.90 -9.35 3.33
CA ALA A 36 -13.05 -9.78 4.72
C ALA A 36 -11.66 -9.93 5.39
N ALA A 37 -11.59 -9.59 6.67
CA ALA A 37 -10.34 -9.60 7.44
C ALA A 37 -9.59 -10.95 7.36
N GLN A 38 -10.31 -12.07 7.43
CA GLN A 38 -9.74 -13.41 7.33
C GLN A 38 -9.00 -13.64 5.99
N LYS A 39 -9.57 -13.14 4.88
CA LYS A 39 -8.94 -13.28 3.54
C LYS A 39 -7.69 -12.43 3.36
N GLN A 40 -7.46 -11.46 4.24
CA GLN A 40 -6.28 -10.60 4.19
C GLN A 40 -5.09 -11.20 4.94
N VAL A 41 -5.33 -12.07 5.92
CA VAL A 41 -4.31 -12.65 6.82
C VAL A 41 -3.96 -14.10 6.48
N GLU A 42 -4.86 -14.85 5.82
CA GLU A 42 -4.73 -16.29 5.53
C GLU A 42 -3.68 -16.63 4.45
N GLN A 43 -2.71 -15.79 4.20
CA GLN A 43 -1.75 -16.09 3.16
C GLN A 43 -0.47 -16.69 3.75
N GLY A 44 -0.31 -18.01 3.56
CA GLY A 44 1.00 -18.62 3.55
C GLY A 44 1.90 -17.93 2.51
N PHE A 45 3.15 -18.30 2.41
CA PHE A 45 4.05 -17.77 1.38
C PHE A 45 3.48 -18.04 -0.02
N ASP A 46 3.10 -16.99 -0.71
CA ASP A 46 2.52 -17.02 -2.06
C ASP A 46 3.47 -16.50 -3.14
N GLY A 47 4.74 -16.31 -2.78
CA GLY A 47 5.80 -15.80 -3.66
C GLY A 47 5.83 -14.27 -3.78
N ARG A 48 4.91 -13.54 -3.16
CA ARG A 48 4.92 -12.07 -3.23
C ARG A 48 6.01 -11.46 -2.35
N SER A 49 6.85 -10.66 -2.99
CA SER A 49 7.88 -9.86 -2.34
C SER A 49 7.89 -8.46 -2.93
N TYR A 50 8.17 -7.47 -2.11
CA TYR A 50 8.17 -6.06 -2.49
C TYR A 50 9.57 -5.49 -2.47
N ALA A 51 10.02 -4.96 -3.61
CA ALA A 51 11.23 -4.14 -3.68
C ALA A 51 10.92 -2.75 -3.10
N MET A 52 11.14 -2.58 -1.83
CA MET A 52 10.89 -1.33 -1.12
C MET A 52 12.05 -0.38 -1.30
N ALA A 53 11.82 0.74 -1.98
CA ALA A 53 12.80 1.80 -2.11
C ALA A 53 13.18 2.39 -0.73
N LEU A 54 14.34 3.03 -0.67
CA LEU A 54 14.85 3.65 0.56
C LEU A 54 13.84 4.59 1.23
N THR A 55 13.07 5.35 0.45
CA THR A 55 12.01 6.24 0.96
C THR A 55 10.89 5.48 1.68
N SER A 56 10.49 4.31 1.15
CA SER A 56 9.48 3.46 1.79
C SER A 56 10.02 2.84 3.09
N VAL A 57 11.29 2.45 3.11
CA VAL A 57 11.96 1.98 4.34
C VAL A 57 12.02 3.09 5.38
N ARG A 58 12.32 4.33 4.98
CA ARG A 58 12.29 5.51 5.87
C ARG A 58 10.91 5.76 6.45
N LEU A 59 9.85 5.61 5.64
CA LEU A 59 8.47 5.70 6.13
C LEU A 59 8.19 4.63 7.20
N LEU A 60 8.54 3.37 6.94
CA LEU A 60 8.34 2.29 7.92
C LEU A 60 9.14 2.52 9.20
N LYS A 61 10.34 3.10 9.11
CA LYS A 61 11.13 3.52 10.29
C LYS A 61 10.41 4.62 11.07
N ALA A 62 9.89 5.63 10.39
CA ALA A 62 9.14 6.71 11.01
C ALA A 62 7.86 6.23 11.69
N LEU A 63 7.20 5.21 11.11
CA LEU A 63 6.02 4.57 11.70
C LEU A 63 6.35 3.59 12.84
N GLY A 64 7.64 3.36 13.13
CA GLY A 64 8.09 2.41 14.17
C GLY A 64 7.97 0.93 13.79
N LEU A 65 7.76 0.62 12.49
CA LEU A 65 7.51 -0.75 12.01
C LEU A 65 8.77 -1.47 11.55
N TRP A 66 9.82 -0.74 11.24
CA TRP A 66 11.02 -1.31 10.62
C TRP A 66 11.76 -2.28 11.52
N VAL A 67 11.73 -2.08 12.82
CA VAL A 67 12.39 -2.97 13.80
C VAL A 67 11.91 -4.41 13.69
N ASP A 68 10.61 -4.61 13.42
CA ASP A 68 10.00 -5.94 13.31
C ASP A 68 10.21 -6.59 11.92
N LEU A 69 10.69 -5.82 10.95
CA LEU A 69 10.94 -6.27 9.57
C LEU A 69 12.42 -6.44 9.25
N ALA A 70 13.29 -5.75 9.97
CA ALA A 70 14.70 -5.62 9.61
C ALA A 70 15.43 -6.97 9.47
N GLU A 71 15.12 -7.94 10.33
CA GLU A 71 15.76 -9.27 10.30
C GLU A 71 15.29 -10.14 9.13
N THR A 72 14.07 -9.90 8.62
CA THR A 72 13.49 -10.66 7.50
C THR A 72 13.66 -9.95 6.15
N ALA A 73 14.08 -8.70 6.17
CA ALA A 73 14.26 -7.87 4.98
C ALA A 73 15.62 -8.08 4.35
N GLN A 74 15.65 -8.43 3.05
CA GLN A 74 16.90 -8.60 2.31
C GLN A 74 17.35 -7.27 1.69
N PRO A 75 18.55 -6.72 2.01
CA PRO A 75 19.01 -5.48 1.43
C PRO A 75 19.30 -5.60 -0.07
N ILE A 76 18.90 -4.57 -0.84
CA ILE A 76 19.20 -4.45 -2.27
C ILE A 76 20.53 -3.69 -2.40
N LEU A 77 21.61 -4.44 -2.64
CA LEU A 77 22.96 -3.88 -2.72
C LEU A 77 23.34 -3.53 -4.16
N LYS A 78 22.84 -4.29 -5.15
CA LYS A 78 23.13 -4.08 -6.58
C LYS A 78 21.88 -4.29 -7.40
N ILE A 79 21.69 -3.43 -8.40
CA ILE A 79 20.66 -3.59 -9.43
C ILE A 79 21.40 -3.68 -10.77
N LYS A 80 21.16 -4.76 -11.52
CA LYS A 80 21.69 -4.92 -12.88
C LYS A 80 20.55 -4.97 -13.87
N VAL A 81 20.65 -4.18 -14.94
CA VAL A 81 19.70 -4.15 -16.03
C VAL A 81 20.44 -4.47 -17.32
N ALA A 82 20.04 -5.55 -17.97
CA ALA A 82 20.59 -5.96 -19.26
C ALA A 82 19.45 -6.16 -20.25
N ASP A 83 19.68 -5.84 -21.51
CA ASP A 83 18.84 -6.31 -22.61
C ASP A 83 19.18 -7.76 -22.94
N GLY A 84 18.27 -8.48 -23.58
CA GLY A 84 18.51 -9.87 -23.95
C GLY A 84 17.33 -10.53 -24.62
N SER A 85 17.56 -11.74 -25.11
CA SER A 85 16.49 -12.57 -25.66
C SER A 85 16.58 -14.02 -25.11
N PRO A 86 15.47 -14.77 -25.12
CA PRO A 86 15.49 -16.16 -24.67
C PRO A 86 16.48 -17.06 -25.43
N SER A 87 16.79 -16.71 -26.67
CA SER A 87 17.70 -17.48 -27.54
C SER A 87 19.17 -17.14 -27.37
N THR A 88 19.50 -15.90 -27.02
CA THR A 88 20.90 -15.41 -26.93
C THR A 88 21.35 -15.13 -25.51
N GLY A 89 20.43 -15.18 -24.55
CA GLY A 89 20.69 -14.79 -23.16
C GLY A 89 20.82 -13.27 -22.98
N PRO A 90 21.31 -12.82 -21.81
CA PRO A 90 21.49 -11.40 -21.54
C PRO A 90 22.64 -10.82 -22.34
N SER A 91 22.51 -9.56 -22.74
CA SER A 91 23.59 -8.80 -23.39
C SER A 91 24.80 -8.67 -22.47
N PRO A 92 26.02 -8.71 -23.00
CA PRO A 92 27.23 -8.39 -22.22
C PRO A 92 27.27 -6.91 -21.79
N LEU A 93 26.50 -6.04 -22.46
CA LEU A 93 26.32 -4.65 -22.07
C LEU A 93 25.16 -4.56 -21.08
N PHE A 94 25.45 -4.10 -19.88
CA PHE A 94 24.45 -3.93 -18.82
C PHE A 94 24.69 -2.62 -18.07
N MET A 95 23.61 -2.08 -17.54
CA MET A 95 23.65 -0.97 -16.58
C MET A 95 23.66 -1.55 -15.17
N GLN A 96 24.54 -1.03 -14.32
CA GLN A 96 24.64 -1.45 -12.92
C GLN A 96 24.52 -0.23 -12.02
N PHE A 97 23.76 -0.41 -10.96
CA PHE A 97 23.72 0.51 -9.82
C PHE A 97 24.27 -0.24 -8.61
N ASP A 98 25.17 0.38 -7.88
CA ASP A 98 25.79 -0.18 -6.68
C ASP A 98 25.50 0.74 -5.49
N HIS A 99 25.05 0.15 -4.37
CA HIS A 99 24.77 0.93 -3.16
C HIS A 99 26.02 1.64 -2.62
N ALA A 100 27.22 1.15 -2.94
CA ALA A 100 28.48 1.77 -2.53
C ALA A 100 28.75 3.12 -3.20
N GLU A 101 28.02 3.45 -4.28
CA GLU A 101 28.08 4.74 -4.97
C GLU A 101 27.22 5.81 -4.28
N ILE A 102 26.37 5.41 -3.33
CA ILE A 102 25.54 6.31 -2.53
C ILE A 102 25.88 6.15 -1.05
N GLU A 103 26.06 7.26 -0.35
CA GLU A 103 26.46 7.24 1.08
C GLU A 103 25.30 6.97 2.05
N GLU A 104 24.21 6.32 1.58
CA GLU A 104 23.00 6.14 2.37
C GLU A 104 22.71 4.67 2.74
N GLY A 105 23.62 3.76 2.42
CA GLY A 105 23.45 2.31 2.64
C GLY A 105 22.71 1.63 1.49
N PRO A 106 21.97 0.53 1.73
CA PRO A 106 21.26 -0.21 0.70
C PRO A 106 20.26 0.67 -0.06
N MET A 107 20.12 0.48 -1.38
CA MET A 107 19.17 1.22 -2.23
C MET A 107 17.70 0.97 -1.86
N GLY A 108 17.45 -0.08 -1.13
CA GLY A 108 16.15 -0.51 -0.64
C GLY A 108 16.26 -1.90 -0.04
N HIS A 109 15.11 -2.54 0.19
CA HIS A 109 15.06 -3.90 0.73
C HIS A 109 13.94 -4.69 0.05
N MET A 110 14.18 -5.99 -0.18
CA MET A 110 13.13 -6.93 -0.51
C MET A 110 12.43 -7.36 0.78
N VAL A 111 11.11 -7.22 0.82
CA VAL A 111 10.27 -7.59 1.97
C VAL A 111 9.13 -8.47 1.49
N GLU A 112 8.97 -9.64 2.07
CA GLU A 112 7.89 -10.55 1.71
C GLU A 112 6.54 -10.09 2.28
N ASP A 113 5.46 -10.29 1.49
CA ASP A 113 4.09 -9.91 1.88
C ASP A 113 3.65 -10.56 3.19
N ARG A 114 4.05 -11.82 3.42
CA ARG A 114 3.71 -12.58 4.65
C ARG A 114 4.23 -11.95 5.95
N PHE A 115 5.24 -11.08 5.89
CA PHE A 115 5.73 -10.34 7.06
C PHE A 115 5.13 -8.93 7.13
N LEU A 116 5.10 -8.23 5.99
CA LEU A 116 4.68 -6.82 5.97
C LEU A 116 3.19 -6.63 6.22
N ARG A 117 2.34 -7.43 5.57
CA ARG A 117 0.88 -7.28 5.67
C ARG A 117 0.35 -7.55 7.08
N PRO A 118 0.69 -8.69 7.73
CA PRO A 118 0.23 -8.93 9.10
C PRO A 118 0.74 -7.90 10.08
N LEU A 119 1.98 -7.42 9.92
CA LEU A 119 2.54 -6.39 10.79
C LEU A 119 1.73 -5.10 10.71
N LEU A 120 1.42 -4.61 9.51
CA LEU A 120 0.60 -3.42 9.32
C LEU A 120 -0.79 -3.58 9.95
N GLN A 121 -1.47 -4.70 9.69
CA GLN A 121 -2.81 -4.96 10.20
C GLN A 121 -2.85 -5.11 11.73
N ASN A 122 -1.90 -5.85 12.30
CA ASN A 122 -1.78 -6.01 13.75
C ASN A 122 -1.45 -4.68 14.43
N THR A 123 -0.68 -3.82 13.77
CA THR A 123 -0.35 -2.50 14.30
C THR A 123 -1.58 -1.60 14.28
N ILE A 124 -2.33 -1.55 13.17
CA ILE A 124 -3.59 -0.79 13.08
C ILE A 124 -4.56 -1.17 14.19
N ALA A 125 -4.71 -2.46 14.47
CA ALA A 125 -5.63 -2.97 15.49
C ALA A 125 -5.31 -2.49 16.92
N ARG A 126 -4.12 -1.94 17.16
CA ARG A 126 -3.71 -1.39 18.47
C ARG A 126 -4.03 0.10 18.63
N TYR A 127 -4.44 0.78 17.54
CA TYR A 127 -4.75 2.21 17.57
C TYR A 127 -6.25 2.43 17.79
N GLU A 128 -6.64 2.94 18.95
CA GLU A 128 -8.04 3.29 19.24
C GLU A 128 -8.60 4.36 18.30
N THR A 129 -7.73 5.16 17.70
CA THR A 129 -8.09 6.21 16.72
C THR A 129 -8.31 5.69 15.31
N ILE A 130 -8.07 4.39 15.06
CA ILE A 130 -8.29 3.76 13.76
C ILE A 130 -9.44 2.76 13.87
N GLU A 131 -10.53 2.99 13.16
CA GLU A 131 -11.57 2.00 12.95
C GLU A 131 -11.36 1.31 11.60
N TYR A 132 -11.25 -0.02 11.60
CA TYR A 132 -11.10 -0.81 10.37
C TYR A 132 -12.38 -1.58 10.05
N ILE A 133 -13.04 -1.23 8.94
CA ILE A 133 -14.27 -1.86 8.44
C ILE A 133 -13.88 -2.80 7.28
N ALA A 134 -13.82 -4.10 7.58
CA ALA A 134 -13.53 -5.14 6.60
C ALA A 134 -14.80 -5.76 6.04
N GLY A 135 -14.75 -6.24 4.79
CA GLY A 135 -15.87 -6.95 4.14
C GLY A 135 -16.97 -6.02 3.62
N SER A 136 -16.74 -4.71 3.58
CA SER A 136 -17.70 -3.75 3.08
C SER A 136 -17.08 -2.84 2.01
N ALA A 137 -17.75 -2.68 0.88
CA ALA A 137 -17.29 -1.85 -0.23
C ALA A 137 -17.90 -0.45 -0.15
N LEU A 138 -17.13 0.58 -0.54
CA LEU A 138 -17.69 1.89 -0.79
C LEU A 138 -18.55 1.86 -2.05
N ILE A 139 -19.86 2.13 -1.93
CA ILE A 139 -20.80 2.14 -3.06
C ILE A 139 -21.15 3.54 -3.52
N GLU A 140 -21.18 4.53 -2.61
CA GLU A 140 -21.51 5.91 -2.94
C GLU A 140 -20.60 6.88 -2.19
N GLN A 141 -20.25 7.99 -2.83
CA GLN A 141 -19.55 9.12 -2.23
C GLN A 141 -20.14 10.43 -2.77
N SER A 142 -20.38 11.38 -1.88
CA SER A 142 -20.90 12.69 -2.21
C SER A 142 -20.26 13.77 -1.34
N ILE A 143 -20.21 14.99 -1.85
CA ILE A 143 -19.71 16.15 -1.12
C ILE A 143 -20.91 17.02 -0.71
N SER A 144 -20.98 17.37 0.57
CA SER A 144 -22.01 18.26 1.11
C SER A 144 -21.35 19.30 2.01
N GLY A 145 -21.26 20.53 1.53
CA GLY A 145 -20.51 21.58 2.22
C GLY A 145 -19.03 21.22 2.35
N ASN A 146 -18.54 21.14 3.58
CA ASN A 146 -17.15 20.77 3.90
C ASN A 146 -16.99 19.30 4.27
N GLU A 147 -18.02 18.48 4.11
CA GLU A 147 -18.02 17.09 4.47
C GLU A 147 -18.16 16.18 3.24
N ILE A 148 -17.58 15.01 3.34
CA ILE A 148 -17.72 13.93 2.37
C ILE A 148 -18.54 12.82 3.03
N ASN A 149 -19.67 12.51 2.41
CA ASN A 149 -20.55 11.44 2.86
C ASN A 149 -20.32 10.18 2.03
N LEU A 150 -20.13 9.07 2.71
CA LEU A 150 -19.86 7.77 2.13
C LEU A 150 -20.94 6.79 2.55
N THR A 151 -21.40 5.96 1.61
CA THR A 151 -22.29 4.84 1.87
C THR A 151 -21.59 3.54 1.52
N LEU A 152 -21.57 2.60 2.45
CA LEU A 152 -20.98 1.29 2.29
C LEU A 152 -22.03 0.24 1.87
N SER A 153 -21.57 -0.88 1.34
CA SER A 153 -22.43 -1.97 0.84
C SER A 153 -23.29 -2.65 1.91
N ASP A 154 -22.92 -2.54 3.17
CA ASP A 154 -23.68 -3.01 4.34
C ASP A 154 -24.69 -1.96 4.88
N GLY A 155 -24.80 -0.81 4.21
CA GLY A 155 -25.66 0.30 4.61
C GLY A 155 -25.02 1.24 5.66
N CYS A 156 -23.79 0.98 6.10
CA CYS A 156 -23.08 1.90 6.99
C CYS A 156 -22.81 3.23 6.28
N GLN A 157 -23.04 4.33 7.00
CA GLN A 157 -22.77 5.69 6.53
C GLN A 157 -21.63 6.31 7.33
N ILE A 158 -20.73 7.00 6.61
CA ILE A 158 -19.57 7.68 7.18
C ILE A 158 -19.56 9.12 6.70
N SER A 159 -19.33 10.08 7.61
CA SER A 159 -19.00 11.46 7.29
C SER A 159 -17.54 11.74 7.63
N THR A 160 -16.81 12.42 6.76
CA THR A 160 -15.40 12.73 6.90
C THR A 160 -15.01 14.03 6.22
N SER A 161 -13.95 14.67 6.69
CA SER A 161 -13.40 15.88 6.05
C SER A 161 -12.48 15.55 4.87
N LEU A 162 -11.86 14.37 4.86
CA LEU A 162 -10.94 13.93 3.79
C LEU A 162 -11.20 12.47 3.44
N LEU A 163 -11.33 12.19 2.13
CA LEU A 163 -11.37 10.84 1.58
C LEU A 163 -10.06 10.53 0.84
N ILE A 164 -9.40 9.44 1.20
CA ILE A 164 -8.20 8.94 0.53
C ILE A 164 -8.54 7.64 -0.18
N GLY A 165 -8.38 7.61 -1.51
CA GLY A 165 -8.52 6.41 -2.33
C GLY A 165 -7.21 5.61 -2.36
N ALA A 166 -7.17 4.45 -1.69
CA ALA A 166 -6.10 3.47 -1.71
C ALA A 166 -6.58 2.11 -2.27
N ASP A 167 -7.65 2.12 -3.07
CA ASP A 167 -8.41 0.99 -3.58
C ASP A 167 -7.84 0.40 -4.89
N GLY A 168 -6.55 0.61 -5.13
CA GLY A 168 -5.75 -0.05 -6.14
C GLY A 168 -5.79 0.58 -7.53
N ARG A 169 -5.21 -0.12 -8.51
CA ARG A 169 -5.00 0.42 -9.86
C ARG A 169 -6.28 0.81 -10.59
N LYS A 170 -7.39 0.14 -10.34
CA LYS A 170 -8.69 0.44 -10.97
C LYS A 170 -9.57 1.35 -10.10
N SER A 171 -9.05 1.88 -9.02
CA SER A 171 -9.67 2.75 -8.03
C SER A 171 -11.09 3.25 -8.39
N PRO A 172 -12.15 2.61 -7.89
CA PRO A 172 -13.51 3.10 -8.06
C PRO A 172 -13.72 4.47 -7.41
N SER A 173 -13.02 4.74 -6.29
CA SER A 173 -13.07 6.03 -5.59
C SER A 173 -12.57 7.18 -6.47
N ALA A 174 -11.46 6.99 -7.18
CA ALA A 174 -10.95 7.97 -8.13
C ALA A 174 -11.95 8.21 -9.28
N GLY A 175 -12.58 7.14 -9.79
CA GLY A 175 -13.61 7.25 -10.83
C GLY A 175 -14.80 8.07 -10.38
N ARG A 176 -15.31 7.85 -9.15
CA ARG A 176 -16.41 8.64 -8.57
C ARG A 176 -16.02 10.10 -8.33
N ALA A 177 -14.76 10.37 -8.00
CA ALA A 177 -14.22 11.72 -7.87
C ALA A 177 -13.98 12.43 -9.22
N GLY A 178 -14.30 11.80 -10.35
CA GLY A 178 -14.07 12.37 -11.69
C GLY A 178 -12.61 12.37 -12.14
N ILE A 179 -11.72 11.68 -11.42
CA ILE A 179 -10.29 11.60 -11.74
C ILE A 179 -10.14 10.64 -12.93
N LYS A 180 -9.74 11.18 -14.07
CA LYS A 180 -9.49 10.42 -15.30
C LYS A 180 -8.08 9.83 -15.27
N ARG A 181 -7.98 8.56 -15.65
CA ARG A 181 -6.69 7.91 -15.91
C ARG A 181 -6.43 7.91 -17.40
N ILE A 182 -5.20 8.25 -17.77
CA ILE A 182 -4.71 8.17 -19.13
C ILE A 182 -3.61 7.10 -19.14
N GLY A 183 -3.65 6.21 -20.12
CA GLY A 183 -2.67 5.14 -20.23
C GLY A 183 -2.88 4.33 -21.52
N TRP A 184 -1.87 3.56 -21.88
CA TRP A 184 -1.89 2.62 -23.00
C TRP A 184 -1.22 1.32 -22.58
N GLU A 185 -1.55 0.25 -23.25
CA GLU A 185 -0.92 -1.04 -23.05
C GLU A 185 0.32 -1.18 -23.93
N TYR A 186 1.39 -1.75 -23.37
CA TYR A 186 2.61 -2.03 -24.13
C TYR A 186 2.52 -3.34 -24.92
N GLY A 187 1.49 -4.17 -24.69
CA GLY A 187 1.37 -5.52 -25.28
C GLY A 187 2.45 -6.49 -24.77
N GLN A 188 3.01 -6.22 -23.60
CA GLN A 188 4.09 -6.99 -22.98
C GLN A 188 3.67 -7.52 -21.62
N THR A 189 4.23 -8.67 -21.24
CA THR A 189 4.05 -9.27 -19.92
C THR A 189 5.38 -9.32 -19.19
N ALA A 190 5.44 -8.76 -17.98
CA ALA A 190 6.59 -8.91 -17.11
C ALA A 190 6.45 -10.21 -16.28
N LEU A 191 7.50 -10.99 -16.22
CA LEU A 191 7.64 -12.12 -15.32
C LEU A 191 8.48 -11.68 -14.12
N VAL A 192 7.98 -12.01 -12.93
CA VAL A 192 8.66 -11.71 -11.67
C VAL A 192 8.91 -13.02 -10.95
N CYS A 193 10.16 -13.25 -10.51
CA CYS A 193 10.60 -14.47 -9.83
C CYS A 193 11.59 -14.12 -8.71
#